data_88e27fa0ac9bc9dbfaa0b873195a737d
#
_entry.id   88e27fa0ac9bc9dbfaa0b873195a737d
#
_cell.length_a   1.000
_cell.length_b   1.000
_cell.length_c   1.000
_cell.angle_alpha   90.00
_cell.angle_beta   90.00
_cell.angle_gamma   90.00
#
_symmetry.space_group_name_H-M   'P 1'
#
loop_
_entity.id
_entity.type
_entity.pdbx_description
1 polymer ?
#
loop_
_entity_poly.entity_id
_entity_poly.type
_entity_poly.pdbx_seq_one_letter_code
_entity_poly.pdbx_strand_id
1 'polypeptide(L)'
;MDYEIMMNGNVRIGMYAPDFEAQTTMGNIKLSDYKGKWIVLFSHPGDFTPVCTTEIIAFAKSNTYFEKLNTCLIGLSVDSNSSHLAWLYDIYCKTGICVPFPIIADRNGQIARKYGMISSDISNSETVRNVFIIDNKGVVRTILIYPMNVGRCIPEILRTVQALQVADANNLSLIHISEPTRLLS
;
A
#
# COMPACT_ATOMS: atom_id res chain seq x y z
N MET A 1 23.86 -14.72 12.90
CA MET A 1 22.60 -14.87 12.13
C MET A 1 22.18 -13.46 11.85
N ASP A 2 22.36 -13.03 10.59
CA ASP A 2 22.18 -11.62 10.23
C ASP A 2 20.76 -11.13 10.47
N TYR A 3 20.64 -10.00 11.15
CA TYR A 3 19.38 -9.35 11.49
C TYR A 3 18.52 -9.08 10.22
N GLU A 4 19.17 -8.87 9.07
CA GLU A 4 18.50 -8.72 7.76
C GLU A 4 17.80 -10.01 7.28
N ILE A 5 18.34 -11.19 7.57
CA ILE A 5 17.70 -12.46 7.19
C ILE A 5 16.43 -12.71 8.02
N MET A 6 16.40 -12.23 9.27
CA MET A 6 15.22 -12.36 10.12
C MET A 6 14.05 -11.45 9.70
N MET A 7 14.33 -10.37 8.94
CA MET A 7 13.32 -9.38 8.54
C MET A 7 12.76 -9.59 7.13
N ASN A 8 13.32 -10.48 6.33
CA ASN A 8 12.81 -10.78 4.99
C ASN A 8 11.41 -11.41 5.06
N GLY A 9 10.41 -10.65 4.67
CA GLY A 9 9.03 -11.11 4.56
C GLY A 9 8.30 -11.32 5.90
N ASN A 10 8.83 -10.84 7.00
CA ASN A 10 8.30 -11.10 8.34
C ASN A 10 7.62 -9.89 8.99
N VAL A 11 7.14 -8.94 8.19
CA VAL A 11 6.39 -7.79 8.70
C VAL A 11 5.04 -8.24 9.25
N ARG A 12 4.75 -7.87 10.50
CA ARG A 12 3.53 -8.27 11.22
C ARG A 12 2.83 -7.04 11.78
N ILE A 13 1.55 -7.21 12.07
CA ILE A 13 0.75 -6.22 12.78
C ILE A 13 1.38 -5.94 14.16
N GLY A 14 1.48 -4.66 14.52
CA GLY A 14 2.11 -4.19 15.76
C GLY A 14 3.60 -3.90 15.67
N MET A 15 4.28 -4.31 14.59
CA MET A 15 5.68 -3.97 14.37
C MET A 15 5.83 -2.57 13.73
N TYR A 16 6.95 -1.92 13.97
CA TYR A 16 7.34 -0.77 13.17
C TYR A 16 7.59 -1.20 11.73
N ALA A 17 7.04 -0.44 10.78
CA ALA A 17 7.27 -0.66 9.37
C ALA A 17 8.77 -0.48 9.06
N PRO A 18 9.41 -1.45 8.39
CA PRO A 18 10.83 -1.33 8.03
C PRO A 18 11.07 -0.11 7.14
N ASP A 19 11.98 0.77 7.56
CA ASP A 19 12.31 1.96 6.76
C ASP A 19 12.98 1.58 5.44
N PHE A 20 12.79 2.41 4.43
CA PHE A 20 13.42 2.29 3.12
C PHE A 20 13.60 3.67 2.48
N GLU A 21 14.53 3.73 1.56
CA GLU A 21 14.69 4.83 0.61
C GLU A 21 14.51 4.27 -0.81
N ALA A 22 13.73 4.95 -1.64
CA ALA A 22 13.38 4.45 -2.96
C ALA A 22 13.17 5.56 -3.98
N GLN A 23 13.51 5.26 -5.23
CA GLN A 23 13.12 6.05 -6.39
C GLN A 23 11.64 5.81 -6.70
N THR A 24 10.92 6.90 -6.97
CA THR A 24 9.50 6.85 -7.34
C THR A 24 9.21 7.72 -8.56
N THR A 25 7.98 7.64 -9.04
CA THR A 25 7.46 8.54 -10.11
C THR A 25 7.43 10.02 -9.70
N MET A 26 7.60 10.34 -8.42
CA MET A 26 7.60 11.71 -7.88
C MET A 26 8.93 12.09 -7.22
N GLY A 27 10.03 11.42 -7.60
CA GLY A 27 11.35 11.62 -6.99
C GLY A 27 11.68 10.59 -5.93
N ASN A 28 12.78 10.79 -5.22
CA ASN A 28 13.19 9.88 -4.15
C ASN A 28 12.39 10.16 -2.88
N ILE A 29 11.99 9.10 -2.19
CA ILE A 29 11.30 9.18 -0.91
C ILE A 29 11.96 8.26 0.12
N LYS A 30 11.78 8.60 1.41
CA LYS A 30 12.02 7.70 2.53
C LYS A 30 10.71 7.46 3.26
N LEU A 31 10.47 6.24 3.75
CA LEU A 31 9.26 5.97 4.52
C LEU A 31 9.20 6.86 5.79
N SER A 32 10.36 7.10 6.41
CA SER A 32 10.48 7.96 7.59
C SER A 32 10.09 9.44 7.36
N ASP A 33 10.06 9.91 6.10
CA ASP A 33 9.61 11.28 5.76
C ASP A 33 8.09 11.46 5.98
N TYR A 34 7.36 10.37 6.06
CA TYR A 34 5.91 10.36 6.26
C TYR A 34 5.48 10.28 7.73
N LYS A 35 6.43 10.45 8.69
CA LYS A 35 6.09 10.47 10.12
C LYS A 35 4.98 11.48 10.42
N GLY A 36 4.03 11.08 11.26
CA GLY A 36 2.85 11.88 11.59
C GLY A 36 1.67 11.72 10.64
N LYS A 37 1.84 10.99 9.53
CA LYS A 37 0.77 10.64 8.60
C LYS A 37 0.52 9.13 8.64
N TRP A 38 -0.69 8.75 8.32
CA TRP A 38 -1.02 7.36 8.00
C TRP A 38 -0.55 7.04 6.59
N ILE A 39 -0.20 5.79 6.34
CA ILE A 39 0.31 5.35 5.04
C ILE A 39 -0.46 4.09 4.62
N VAL A 40 -0.89 4.07 3.37
CA VAL A 40 -1.34 2.87 2.67
C VAL A 40 -0.26 2.54 1.65
N LEU A 41 0.64 1.61 2.02
CA LEU A 41 1.66 1.08 1.13
C LEU A 41 1.09 -0.17 0.45
N PHE A 42 1.01 -0.16 -0.87
CA PHE A 42 0.42 -1.27 -1.61
C PHE A 42 1.27 -1.69 -2.81
N SER A 43 1.32 -2.99 -3.08
CA SER A 43 2.01 -3.54 -4.24
C SER A 43 1.06 -3.94 -5.36
N HIS A 44 1.56 -3.95 -6.60
CA HIS A 44 0.85 -4.49 -7.76
C HIS A 44 1.81 -5.33 -8.60
N PRO A 45 1.31 -6.40 -9.28
CA PRO A 45 2.16 -7.35 -10.01
C PRO A 45 2.95 -6.74 -11.17
N GLY A 46 2.34 -5.85 -11.95
CA GLY A 46 3.01 -5.25 -13.12
C GLY A 46 2.21 -4.14 -13.77
N ASP A 47 2.94 -3.18 -14.36
CA ASP A 47 2.38 -2.09 -15.15
C ASP A 47 1.65 -2.62 -16.39
N PHE A 48 0.81 -1.79 -16.99
CA PHE A 48 0.05 -2.08 -18.21
C PHE A 48 -0.87 -3.31 -18.14
N THR A 49 -1.05 -3.94 -16.97
CA THR A 49 -2.00 -5.04 -16.82
C THR A 49 -3.41 -4.50 -16.54
N PRO A 50 -4.47 -5.18 -17.02
CA PRO A 50 -5.84 -4.67 -16.89
C PRO A 50 -6.29 -4.45 -15.45
N VAL A 51 -6.05 -5.41 -14.56
CA VAL A 51 -6.46 -5.32 -13.15
C VAL A 51 -5.68 -4.23 -12.43
N CYS A 52 -4.35 -4.13 -12.63
CA CYS A 52 -3.54 -3.08 -12.00
C CYS A 52 -3.95 -1.70 -12.49
N THR A 53 -4.28 -1.55 -13.78
CA THR A 53 -4.73 -0.27 -14.34
C THR A 53 -6.04 0.18 -13.71
N THR A 54 -7.02 -0.70 -13.57
CA THR A 54 -8.29 -0.37 -12.92
C THR A 54 -8.12 -0.04 -11.44
N GLU A 55 -7.24 -0.74 -10.72
CA GLU A 55 -6.94 -0.47 -9.31
C GLU A 55 -6.28 0.90 -9.11
N ILE A 56 -5.24 1.22 -9.90
CA ILE A 56 -4.54 2.52 -9.81
C ILE A 56 -5.50 3.68 -10.07
N ILE A 57 -6.38 3.55 -11.07
CA ILE A 57 -7.42 4.52 -11.36
C ILE A 57 -8.38 4.67 -10.17
N ALA A 58 -8.78 3.56 -9.54
CA ALA A 58 -9.66 3.57 -8.39
C ALA A 58 -8.98 4.23 -7.16
N PHE A 59 -7.71 3.95 -6.91
CA PHE A 59 -6.93 4.63 -5.88
C PHE A 59 -6.80 6.13 -6.17
N ALA A 60 -6.50 6.51 -7.41
CA ALA A 60 -6.38 7.91 -7.81
C ALA A 60 -7.69 8.68 -7.59
N LYS A 61 -8.83 8.11 -7.99
CA LYS A 61 -10.16 8.69 -7.73
C LYS A 61 -10.50 8.81 -6.25
N SER A 62 -9.96 7.92 -5.42
CA SER A 62 -10.21 7.89 -3.98
C SER A 62 -9.20 8.68 -3.17
N ASN A 63 -8.14 9.22 -3.78
CA ASN A 63 -7.02 9.86 -3.07
C ASN A 63 -7.45 10.99 -2.14
N THR A 64 -8.38 11.84 -2.57
CA THR A 64 -8.88 12.96 -1.76
C THR A 64 -9.59 12.50 -0.48
N TYR A 65 -10.18 11.30 -0.47
CA TYR A 65 -10.75 10.74 0.76
C TYR A 65 -9.67 10.25 1.72
N PHE A 66 -8.58 9.65 1.20
CA PHE A 66 -7.42 9.29 2.01
C PHE A 66 -6.72 10.53 2.58
N GLU A 67 -6.54 11.58 1.79
CA GLU A 67 -5.95 12.85 2.26
C GLU A 67 -6.75 13.47 3.39
N LYS A 68 -8.09 13.46 3.32
CA LYS A 68 -8.97 13.93 4.43
C LYS A 68 -8.76 13.15 5.73
N LEU A 69 -8.27 11.92 5.63
CA LEU A 69 -7.90 11.08 6.77
C LEU A 69 -6.41 11.21 7.13
N ASN A 70 -5.72 12.26 6.68
CA ASN A 70 -4.27 12.41 6.87
C ASN A 70 -3.49 11.16 6.47
N THR A 71 -3.89 10.51 5.37
CA THR A 71 -3.35 9.25 4.88
C THR A 71 -2.74 9.43 3.50
N CYS A 72 -1.49 8.97 3.33
CA CYS A 72 -0.77 8.96 2.07
C CYS A 72 -0.85 7.60 1.40
N LEU A 73 -1.06 7.59 0.08
CA LEU A 73 -0.97 6.40 -0.75
C LEU A 73 0.45 6.27 -1.31
N ILE A 74 1.01 5.07 -1.30
CA ILE A 74 2.31 4.75 -1.92
C ILE A 74 2.16 3.41 -2.63
N GLY A 75 2.30 3.42 -3.96
CA GLY A 75 2.34 2.21 -4.78
C GLY A 75 3.74 1.62 -4.85
N LEU A 76 3.84 0.32 -5.17
CA LEU A 76 5.11 -0.38 -5.38
C LEU A 76 4.96 -1.48 -6.41
N SER A 77 5.91 -1.60 -7.32
CA SER A 77 6.14 -2.82 -8.10
C SER A 77 7.63 -3.00 -8.41
N VAL A 78 7.97 -4.12 -9.02
CA VAL A 78 9.33 -4.42 -9.49
C VAL A 78 9.62 -3.83 -10.87
N ASP A 79 8.67 -3.12 -11.47
CA ASP A 79 8.86 -2.42 -12.73
C ASP A 79 9.85 -1.25 -12.60
N SER A 80 10.32 -0.77 -13.75
CA SER A 80 11.22 0.38 -13.79
C SER A 80 10.46 1.70 -13.63
N ASN A 81 11.15 2.72 -13.14
CA ASN A 81 10.54 4.06 -13.06
C ASN A 81 10.08 4.58 -14.44
N SER A 82 10.83 4.25 -15.51
CA SER A 82 10.44 4.60 -16.89
C SER A 82 9.15 3.89 -17.30
N SER A 83 8.96 2.62 -16.90
CA SER A 83 7.71 1.88 -17.11
C SER A 83 6.55 2.56 -16.40
N HIS A 84 6.71 2.86 -15.11
CA HIS A 84 5.70 3.56 -14.34
C HIS A 84 5.28 4.89 -14.99
N LEU A 85 6.24 5.72 -15.36
CA LEU A 85 5.96 7.02 -15.99
C LEU A 85 5.21 6.86 -17.32
N ALA A 86 5.62 5.90 -18.15
CA ALA A 86 4.95 5.60 -19.42
C ALA A 86 3.52 5.09 -19.19
N TRP A 87 3.34 4.20 -18.19
CA TRP A 87 2.03 3.66 -17.84
C TRP A 87 1.08 4.74 -17.28
N LEU A 88 1.57 5.59 -16.38
CA LEU A 88 0.78 6.70 -15.83
C LEU A 88 0.39 7.70 -16.91
N TYR A 89 1.28 7.95 -17.86
CA TYR A 89 0.99 8.81 -19.02
C TYR A 89 -0.08 8.18 -19.93
N ASP A 90 -0.01 6.86 -20.19
CA ASP A 90 -1.03 6.12 -20.96
C ASP A 90 -2.40 6.18 -20.27
N ILE A 91 -2.44 5.99 -18.95
CA ILE A 91 -3.67 6.15 -18.14
C ILE A 91 -4.24 7.55 -18.32
N TYR A 92 -3.40 8.58 -18.18
CA TYR A 92 -3.83 9.97 -18.35
C TYR A 92 -4.39 10.23 -19.76
N CYS A 93 -3.69 9.79 -20.78
CA CYS A 93 -4.13 9.97 -22.18
C CYS A 93 -5.49 9.31 -22.47
N LYS A 94 -5.75 8.13 -21.88
CA LYS A 94 -6.97 7.36 -22.12
C LYS A 94 -8.14 7.77 -21.24
N THR A 95 -7.88 8.30 -20.05
CA THR A 95 -8.93 8.51 -19.03
C THR A 95 -9.01 9.94 -18.52
N GLY A 96 -8.00 10.78 -18.77
CA GLY A 96 -7.87 12.11 -18.18
C GLY A 96 -7.49 12.09 -16.68
N ILE A 97 -7.19 10.93 -16.09
CA ILE A 97 -6.93 10.80 -14.66
C ILE A 97 -5.42 10.87 -14.42
N CYS A 98 -5.01 11.87 -13.62
CA CYS A 98 -3.67 11.92 -13.06
C CYS A 98 -3.61 11.09 -11.77
N VAL A 99 -2.56 10.30 -11.60
CA VAL A 99 -2.28 9.57 -10.36
C VAL A 99 -1.50 10.48 -9.41
N PRO A 100 -2.08 10.89 -8.27
CA PRO A 100 -1.54 11.93 -7.41
C PRO A 100 -0.62 11.41 -6.28
N PHE A 101 -0.14 10.19 -6.37
CA PHE A 101 0.71 9.56 -5.35
C PHE A 101 1.91 8.86 -6.00
N PRO A 102 3.02 8.69 -5.25
CA PRO A 102 4.23 8.05 -5.78
C PRO A 102 4.04 6.55 -5.99
N ILE A 103 4.71 6.02 -7.03
CA ILE A 103 4.88 4.58 -7.26
C ILE A 103 6.36 4.28 -7.19
N ILE A 104 6.74 3.35 -6.31
CA ILE A 104 8.12 2.90 -6.08
C ILE A 104 8.54 1.95 -7.19
N ALA A 105 9.70 2.22 -7.78
CA ALA A 105 10.36 1.35 -8.75
C ALA A 105 11.37 0.42 -8.04
N ASP A 106 10.88 -0.66 -7.44
CA ASP A 106 11.69 -1.63 -6.69
C ASP A 106 12.28 -2.72 -7.59
N ARG A 107 13.08 -2.32 -8.59
CA ARG A 107 13.65 -3.21 -9.63
C ARG A 107 14.34 -4.47 -9.09
N ASN A 108 14.98 -4.34 -7.94
CA ASN A 108 15.71 -5.45 -7.30
C ASN A 108 14.82 -6.25 -6.35
N GLY A 109 13.57 -5.85 -6.14
CA GLY A 109 12.63 -6.47 -5.23
C GLY A 109 13.09 -6.42 -3.76
N GLN A 110 13.96 -5.49 -3.39
CA GLN A 110 14.50 -5.41 -2.03
C GLN A 110 13.44 -4.99 -1.03
N ILE A 111 12.66 -3.96 -1.36
CA ILE A 111 11.57 -3.48 -0.51
C ILE A 111 10.45 -4.52 -0.50
N ALA A 112 10.10 -5.04 -1.67
CA ALA A 112 9.07 -6.06 -1.82
C ALA A 112 9.38 -7.32 -1.00
N ARG A 113 10.63 -7.82 -1.01
CA ARG A 113 11.04 -8.96 -0.18
C ARG A 113 11.05 -8.62 1.30
N LYS A 114 11.54 -7.43 1.67
CA LYS A 114 11.55 -6.95 3.05
C LYS A 114 10.16 -6.94 3.68
N TYR A 115 9.15 -6.57 2.89
CA TYR A 115 7.74 -6.54 3.29
C TYR A 115 6.98 -7.85 3.05
N GLY A 116 7.60 -8.87 2.45
CA GLY A 116 6.92 -10.13 2.10
C GLY A 116 5.89 -9.98 0.99
N MET A 117 6.10 -9.03 0.09
CA MET A 117 5.21 -8.79 -1.06
C MET A 117 5.49 -9.72 -2.24
N ILE A 118 6.64 -10.39 -2.26
CA ILE A 118 7.00 -11.45 -3.22
C ILE A 118 6.81 -12.78 -2.53
N SER A 119 5.97 -13.63 -3.10
CA SER A 119 5.72 -14.99 -2.63
C SER A 119 6.35 -15.98 -3.58
N SER A 120 7.39 -16.71 -3.13
CA SER A 120 8.08 -17.72 -3.94
C SER A 120 7.17 -18.83 -4.46
N ASP A 121 6.06 -19.07 -3.78
CA ASP A 121 5.07 -20.08 -4.17
C ASP A 121 4.18 -19.62 -5.34
N ILE A 122 4.17 -18.31 -5.63
CA ILE A 122 3.36 -17.70 -6.69
C ILE A 122 4.26 -17.17 -7.81
N SER A 123 5.24 -16.35 -7.47
CA SER A 123 6.21 -15.74 -8.39
C SER A 123 7.48 -15.36 -7.65
N ASN A 124 8.64 -15.61 -8.25
CA ASN A 124 9.93 -15.19 -7.70
C ASN A 124 10.31 -13.75 -8.08
N SER A 125 9.60 -13.15 -9.02
CA SER A 125 9.95 -11.88 -9.64
C SER A 125 8.88 -10.80 -9.56
N GLU A 126 7.62 -11.16 -9.29
CA GLU A 126 6.50 -10.22 -9.26
C GLU A 126 5.90 -10.16 -7.85
N THR A 127 5.37 -8.99 -7.50
CA THR A 127 4.67 -8.82 -6.23
C THR A 127 3.23 -9.33 -6.33
N VAL A 128 2.73 -9.93 -5.24
CA VAL A 128 1.28 -10.13 -5.06
C VAL A 128 0.62 -8.80 -4.66
N ARG A 129 -0.70 -8.78 -4.55
CA ARG A 129 -1.44 -7.55 -4.22
C ARG A 129 -1.55 -7.35 -2.71
N ASN A 130 -0.47 -6.87 -2.10
CA ASN A 130 -0.45 -6.54 -0.68
C ASN A 130 -0.93 -5.11 -0.42
N VAL A 131 -1.48 -4.90 0.77
CA VAL A 131 -1.75 -3.59 1.34
C VAL A 131 -1.27 -3.58 2.78
N PHE A 132 -0.39 -2.66 3.14
CA PHE A 132 0.02 -2.40 4.50
C PHE A 132 -0.56 -1.05 4.94
N ILE A 133 -1.36 -1.04 5.99
CA ILE A 133 -1.84 0.17 6.63
C ILE A 133 -0.92 0.45 7.81
N ILE A 134 -0.21 1.57 7.75
CA ILE A 134 0.79 1.99 8.73
C ILE A 134 0.26 3.27 9.38
N ASP A 135 0.30 3.34 10.71
CA ASP A 135 -0.20 4.50 11.44
C ASP A 135 0.80 5.66 11.47
N ASN A 136 0.37 6.77 12.05
CA ASN A 136 1.17 7.99 12.17
C ASN A 136 2.42 7.88 13.06
N LYS A 137 2.56 6.76 13.81
CA LYS A 137 3.73 6.41 14.60
C LYS A 137 4.68 5.49 13.83
N GLY A 138 4.28 5.03 12.64
CA GLY A 138 5.04 4.10 11.81
C GLY A 138 4.79 2.63 12.15
N VAL A 139 3.73 2.30 12.89
CA VAL A 139 3.38 0.93 13.27
C VAL A 139 2.43 0.33 12.25
N VAL A 140 2.69 -0.90 11.82
CA VAL A 140 1.80 -1.66 10.92
C VAL A 140 0.55 -2.08 11.69
N ARG A 141 -0.61 -1.61 11.22
CA ARG A 141 -1.91 -1.83 11.88
C ARG A 141 -2.74 -2.92 11.19
N THR A 142 -2.61 -3.05 9.90
CA THR A 142 -3.36 -4.03 9.09
C THR A 142 -2.54 -4.45 7.89
N ILE A 143 -2.67 -5.71 7.51
CA ILE A 143 -2.08 -6.28 6.29
C ILE A 143 -3.19 -7.01 5.55
N LEU A 144 -3.41 -6.64 4.28
CA LEU A 144 -4.34 -7.33 3.38
C LEU A 144 -3.51 -7.95 2.25
N ILE A 145 -3.75 -9.22 1.95
CA ILE A 145 -3.03 -9.96 0.91
C ILE A 145 -4.04 -10.59 -0.04
N TYR A 146 -3.92 -10.24 -1.31
CA TYR A 146 -4.78 -10.74 -2.37
C TYR A 146 -3.94 -11.47 -3.43
N PRO A 147 -4.46 -12.51 -4.07
CA PRO A 147 -3.79 -13.14 -5.18
C PRO A 147 -3.70 -12.20 -6.39
N MET A 148 -2.80 -12.51 -7.33
CA MET A 148 -2.52 -11.63 -8.47
C MET A 148 -3.72 -11.37 -9.38
N ASN A 149 -4.65 -12.32 -9.46
CA ASN A 149 -5.84 -12.30 -10.33
C ASN A 149 -7.09 -11.69 -9.68
N VAL A 150 -7.01 -11.28 -8.41
CA VAL A 150 -8.15 -10.67 -7.70
C VAL A 150 -7.85 -9.21 -7.39
N GLY A 151 -8.65 -8.29 -7.97
CA GLY A 151 -8.57 -6.86 -7.68
C GLY A 151 -9.07 -6.52 -6.28
N ARG A 152 -8.49 -5.48 -5.68
CA ARG A 152 -8.83 -5.01 -4.34
C ARG A 152 -10.04 -4.08 -4.37
N CYS A 153 -10.83 -4.13 -3.31
CA CYS A 153 -11.91 -3.18 -3.07
C CYS A 153 -11.35 -1.94 -2.36
N ILE A 154 -11.13 -0.85 -3.10
CA ILE A 154 -10.53 0.38 -2.55
C ILE A 154 -11.40 1.02 -1.46
N PRO A 155 -12.75 1.04 -1.55
CA PRO A 155 -13.60 1.47 -0.44
C PRO A 155 -13.39 0.70 0.85
N GLU A 156 -13.08 -0.61 0.80
CA GLU A 156 -12.78 -1.41 1.99
C GLU A 156 -11.46 -1.00 2.64
N ILE A 157 -10.44 -0.67 1.84
CA ILE A 157 -9.17 -0.14 2.37
C ILE A 157 -9.42 1.19 3.07
N LEU A 158 -10.20 2.08 2.46
CA LEU A 158 -10.57 3.37 3.05
C LEU A 158 -11.35 3.19 4.36
N ARG A 159 -12.36 2.30 4.36
CA ARG A 159 -13.13 1.95 5.57
C ARG A 159 -12.23 1.43 6.68
N THR A 160 -11.25 0.60 6.34
CA THR A 160 -10.31 0.03 7.32
C THR A 160 -9.44 1.12 7.96
N VAL A 161 -8.93 2.08 7.17
CA VAL A 161 -8.19 3.25 7.70
C VAL A 161 -9.07 4.04 8.66
N GLN A 162 -10.30 4.36 8.26
CA GLN A 162 -11.26 5.09 9.11
C GLN A 162 -11.52 4.35 10.42
N ALA A 163 -11.78 3.05 10.37
CA ALA A 163 -12.05 2.24 11.56
C ALA A 163 -10.88 2.25 12.55
N LEU A 164 -9.64 2.13 12.04
CA LEU A 164 -8.43 2.18 12.87
C LEU A 164 -8.25 3.55 13.52
N GLN A 165 -8.48 4.63 12.79
CA GLN A 165 -8.37 5.99 13.31
C GLN A 165 -9.44 6.28 14.37
N VAL A 166 -10.68 5.83 14.15
CA VAL A 166 -11.76 5.95 15.13
C VAL A 166 -11.44 5.15 16.40
N ALA A 167 -10.90 3.94 16.26
CA ALA A 167 -10.48 3.13 17.40
C ALA A 167 -9.38 3.81 18.21
N ASP A 168 -8.38 4.41 17.55
CA ASP A 168 -7.29 5.14 18.22
C ASP A 168 -7.81 6.41 18.92
N ALA A 169 -8.66 7.19 18.27
CA ALA A 169 -9.20 8.43 18.81
C ALA A 169 -10.06 8.22 20.07
N ASN A 170 -10.72 7.06 20.16
CA ASN A 170 -11.61 6.73 21.27
C ASN A 170 -11.00 5.77 22.28
N ASN A 171 -9.71 5.41 22.15
CA ASN A 171 -9.05 4.39 22.98
C ASN A 171 -9.88 3.10 23.10
N LEU A 172 -10.52 2.68 21.99
CA LEU A 172 -11.40 1.52 22.00
C LEU A 172 -10.58 0.25 22.18
N SER A 173 -10.95 -0.54 23.17
CA SER A 173 -10.50 -1.93 23.34
C SER A 173 -11.66 -2.87 23.01
N LEU A 174 -11.34 -4.15 22.75
CA LEU A 174 -12.35 -5.19 22.50
C LEU A 174 -13.43 -5.30 23.60
N ILE A 175 -13.12 -4.81 24.80
CA ILE A 175 -14.03 -4.80 25.95
C ILE A 175 -15.16 -3.75 25.79
N HIS A 176 -14.94 -2.73 24.93
CA HIS A 176 -15.89 -1.64 24.72
C HIS A 176 -16.72 -1.78 23.43
N ILE A 177 -16.46 -2.82 22.62
CA ILE A 177 -17.20 -3.08 21.38
C ILE A 177 -18.23 -4.16 21.68
N SER A 178 -19.45 -3.76 22.02
CA SER A 178 -20.55 -4.66 22.30
C SER A 178 -21.23 -5.26 21.06
N GLU A 179 -20.99 -4.69 19.87
CA GLU A 179 -21.52 -5.22 18.59
C GLU A 179 -20.53 -5.04 17.44
N PRO A 180 -20.40 -6.04 16.54
CA PRO A 180 -19.72 -5.84 15.28
C PRO A 180 -20.50 -4.81 14.45
N THR A 181 -19.83 -3.80 13.91
CA THR A 181 -20.42 -2.82 13.02
C THR A 181 -21.04 -3.57 11.84
N ARG A 182 -22.32 -3.85 11.87
CA ARG A 182 -23.06 -4.30 10.69
C ARG A 182 -23.06 -3.15 9.71
N LEU A 183 -22.50 -3.40 8.54
CA LEU A 183 -22.74 -2.56 7.36
C LEU A 183 -24.26 -2.54 7.15
N LEU A 184 -24.87 -1.38 7.34
CA LEU A 184 -26.22 -1.17 6.87
C LEU A 184 -26.15 -1.21 5.34
N SER A 185 -26.81 -2.22 4.79
CA SER A 185 -27.04 -2.42 3.37
C SER A 185 -27.84 -1.28 2.77
#